data_35dedc78050bbf4191b104a0b1f5f3cc
#
_entry.id   35dedc78050bbf4191b104a0b1f5f3cc
#
_cell.length_a   1.000
_cell.length_b   1.000
_cell.length_c   1.000
_cell.angle_alpha   90.00
_cell.angle_beta   90.00
_cell.angle_gamma   90.00
#
_symmetry.space_group_name_H-M   'P 1'
#
loop_
_entity.id
_entity.type
_entity.pdbx_description
1 polymer ?
#
loop_
_entity_poly.entity_id
_entity_poly.type
_entity_poly.pdbx_seq_one_letter_code
_entity_poly.pdbx_strand_id
1 'polypeptide(L)'
;PSAEASAQATREWLKAVADRKYKHTRPILTPRFTPSCTDELMELLKEIQTETHLPMQSHLSENPGEIAWVKELCPWSEFYGDAYDKFGLFGGDCPTVMAHCVYSGKEEMALMKEKGVFVAHCPESNTNLSSGVAPVRRYLEEGLHVGLGSDVAGGSTENLFTAMSQAIQASKLRWRLQDDSLKPLTAEEVFYMASKGGGAFFGKTGSFEPGYEFDAVIID
;
A
#
# COMPACT_ATOMS: atom_id res chain seq x y z
N PRO A 1 8.69 -22.70 2.70
CA PRO A 1 8.50 -23.00 4.12
C PRO A 1 7.01 -23.25 4.41
N SER A 2 6.70 -23.95 5.52
CA SER A 2 5.32 -24.08 5.98
C SER A 2 4.81 -22.76 6.58
N ALA A 3 3.51 -22.65 6.83
CA ALA A 3 2.90 -21.47 7.48
C ALA A 3 3.51 -21.24 8.86
N GLU A 4 3.64 -22.30 9.67
CA GLU A 4 4.21 -22.21 11.01
C GLU A 4 5.69 -21.79 10.98
N ALA A 5 6.47 -22.34 10.03
CA ALA A 5 7.88 -21.96 9.89
C ALA A 5 8.03 -20.47 9.52
N SER A 6 7.15 -19.95 8.66
CA SER A 6 7.13 -18.54 8.26
C SER A 6 6.70 -17.63 9.43
N ALA A 7 5.69 -18.03 10.18
CA ALA A 7 5.23 -17.31 11.36
C ALA A 7 6.29 -17.32 12.47
N GLN A 8 6.94 -18.46 12.71
CA GLN A 8 8.03 -18.58 13.67
C GLN A 8 9.22 -17.68 13.30
N ALA A 9 9.64 -17.71 12.04
CA ALA A 9 10.71 -16.83 11.54
C ALA A 9 10.36 -15.33 11.71
N THR A 10 9.09 -14.97 11.49
CA THR A 10 8.60 -13.62 11.75
C THR A 10 8.73 -13.24 13.23
N ARG A 11 8.32 -14.11 14.15
CA ARG A 11 8.44 -13.88 15.60
C ARG A 11 9.89 -13.74 16.04
N GLU A 12 10.79 -14.59 15.52
CA GLU A 12 12.24 -14.53 15.80
C GLU A 12 12.85 -13.23 15.30
N TRP A 13 12.48 -12.80 14.09
CA TRP A 13 12.90 -11.52 13.52
C TRP A 13 12.40 -10.34 14.37
N LEU A 14 11.14 -10.33 14.78
CA LEU A 14 10.57 -9.28 15.64
C LEU A 14 11.33 -9.18 16.96
N LYS A 15 11.64 -10.32 17.59
CA LYS A 15 12.45 -10.36 18.79
C LYS A 15 13.87 -9.78 18.56
N ALA A 16 14.54 -10.19 17.48
CA ALA A 16 15.87 -9.68 17.13
C ALA A 16 15.87 -8.16 16.87
N VAL A 17 14.79 -7.62 16.26
CA VAL A 17 14.64 -6.17 16.05
C VAL A 17 14.44 -5.44 17.38
N ALA A 18 13.59 -5.98 18.27
CA ALA A 18 13.35 -5.40 19.59
C ALA A 18 14.60 -5.36 20.45
N ASP A 19 15.41 -6.41 20.41
CA ASP A 19 16.68 -6.50 21.13
C ASP A 19 17.71 -5.45 20.68
N ARG A 20 17.68 -5.06 19.39
CA ARG A 20 18.59 -4.04 18.82
C ARG A 20 18.21 -2.59 19.15
N LYS A 21 17.00 -2.35 19.62
CA LYS A 21 16.49 -1.03 20.05
C LYS A 21 16.70 0.09 19.03
N TYR A 22 16.40 -0.16 17.78
CA TYR A 22 16.45 0.85 16.72
C TYR A 22 15.52 2.04 17.04
N LYS A 23 16.01 3.25 16.86
CA LYS A 23 15.26 4.49 17.19
C LYS A 23 14.30 4.92 16.06
N HIS A 24 14.71 4.67 14.81
CA HIS A 24 14.04 5.21 13.62
C HIS A 24 13.52 4.12 12.66
N THR A 25 13.46 2.88 13.11
CA THR A 25 12.94 1.75 12.33
C THR A 25 11.86 1.04 13.13
N ARG A 26 10.77 0.71 12.45
CA ARG A 26 9.68 -0.08 13.01
C ARG A 26 9.40 -1.27 12.11
N PRO A 27 9.20 -2.46 12.64
CA PRO A 27 8.80 -3.60 11.85
C PRO A 27 7.37 -3.41 11.30
N ILE A 28 7.13 -4.02 10.14
CA ILE A 28 5.81 -4.09 9.50
C ILE A 28 5.57 -5.53 9.03
N LEU A 29 4.38 -6.08 9.24
CA LEU A 29 4.03 -7.38 8.73
C LEU A 29 3.84 -7.32 7.23
N THR A 30 4.41 -8.29 6.52
CA THR A 30 4.40 -8.28 5.05
C THR A 30 4.03 -9.65 4.49
N PRO A 31 2.74 -10.06 4.54
CA PRO A 31 2.27 -11.08 3.62
C PRO A 31 2.48 -10.51 2.21
N ARG A 32 3.27 -11.18 1.38
CA ARG A 32 3.66 -10.60 0.10
C ARG A 32 2.43 -10.24 -0.75
N PHE A 33 1.54 -11.21 -0.95
CA PHE A 33 0.22 -11.05 -1.59
C PHE A 33 -0.57 -12.36 -1.39
N THR A 34 -1.89 -12.32 -1.51
CA THR A 34 -2.76 -13.47 -1.24
C THR A 34 -2.30 -14.77 -1.92
N PRO A 35 -1.92 -14.81 -3.23
CA PRO A 35 -1.53 -16.06 -3.87
C PRO A 35 -0.26 -16.73 -3.32
N SER A 36 0.56 -16.02 -2.57
CA SER A 36 1.77 -16.57 -1.95
C SER A 36 1.58 -17.00 -0.49
N CYS A 37 0.39 -16.82 0.07
CA CYS A 37 0.08 -17.07 1.46
C CYS A 37 -1.06 -18.09 1.57
N THR A 38 -0.90 -19.09 2.43
CA THR A 38 -2.01 -19.98 2.79
C THR A 38 -2.93 -19.30 3.80
N ASP A 39 -4.20 -19.74 3.87
CA ASP A 39 -5.15 -19.27 4.90
C ASP A 39 -4.54 -19.39 6.30
N GLU A 40 -3.89 -20.53 6.58
CA GLU A 40 -3.20 -20.78 7.84
C GLU A 40 -2.10 -19.74 8.14
N LEU A 41 -1.30 -19.36 7.13
CA LEU A 41 -0.30 -18.30 7.33
C LEU A 41 -0.96 -16.94 7.62
N MET A 42 -2.06 -16.63 6.95
CA MET A 42 -2.80 -15.39 7.20
C MET A 42 -3.38 -15.35 8.62
N GLU A 43 -3.92 -16.48 9.12
CA GLU A 43 -4.38 -16.61 10.50
C GLU A 43 -3.24 -16.39 11.51
N LEU A 44 -2.10 -17.05 11.31
CA LEU A 44 -0.91 -16.88 12.16
C LEU A 44 -0.35 -15.45 12.13
N LEU A 45 -0.38 -14.78 10.98
CA LEU A 45 0.01 -13.37 10.88
C LEU A 45 -0.97 -12.46 11.61
N LYS A 46 -2.27 -12.78 11.60
CA LYS A 46 -3.27 -12.06 12.40
C LYS A 46 -3.05 -12.24 13.90
N GLU A 47 -2.69 -13.44 14.34
CA GLU A 47 -2.31 -13.66 15.73
C GLU A 47 -1.13 -12.77 16.14
N ILE A 48 -0.06 -12.77 15.33
CA ILE A 48 1.11 -11.91 15.55
C ILE A 48 0.70 -10.43 15.57
N GLN A 49 -0.15 -9.99 14.65
CA GLN A 49 -0.64 -8.62 14.64
C GLN A 49 -1.42 -8.26 15.90
N THR A 50 -2.28 -9.17 16.37
CA THR A 50 -3.08 -8.96 17.58
C THR A 50 -2.21 -8.82 18.83
N GLU A 51 -1.12 -9.62 18.91
CA GLU A 51 -0.16 -9.56 20.03
C GLU A 51 0.72 -8.31 20.00
N THR A 52 1.07 -7.84 18.79
CA THR A 52 2.13 -6.82 18.60
C THR A 52 1.60 -5.45 18.17
N HIS A 53 0.37 -5.38 17.71
CA HIS A 53 -0.25 -4.19 17.10
C HIS A 53 0.57 -3.60 15.93
N LEU A 54 1.31 -4.44 15.22
CA LEU A 54 2.13 -4.01 14.08
C LEU A 54 1.26 -3.60 12.89
N PRO A 55 1.68 -2.58 12.13
CA PRO A 55 1.08 -2.28 10.84
C PRO A 55 1.35 -3.42 9.84
N MET A 56 0.60 -3.43 8.76
CA MET A 56 0.71 -4.42 7.70
C MET A 56 0.87 -3.74 6.33
N GLN A 57 1.61 -4.38 5.43
CA GLN A 57 1.70 -4.00 4.02
C GLN A 57 1.54 -5.22 3.12
N SER A 58 0.97 -5.01 1.93
CA SER A 58 0.84 -6.03 0.91
C SER A 58 0.57 -5.42 -0.48
N HIS A 59 0.28 -6.26 -1.48
CA HIS A 59 -0.14 -5.88 -2.83
C HIS A 59 -1.65 -6.05 -2.97
N LEU A 60 -2.29 -5.19 -3.76
CA LEU A 60 -3.74 -5.24 -3.97
C LEU A 60 -4.10 -4.86 -5.40
N SER A 61 -4.88 -5.70 -6.07
CA SER A 61 -5.54 -5.41 -7.35
C SER A 61 -4.60 -4.78 -8.38
N GLU A 62 -3.37 -5.33 -8.50
CA GLU A 62 -2.33 -4.77 -9.34
C GLU A 62 -2.62 -5.00 -10.83
N ASN A 63 -2.99 -6.23 -11.21
CA ASN A 63 -3.25 -6.56 -12.60
C ASN A 63 -4.39 -7.59 -12.74
N PRO A 64 -5.05 -7.67 -13.93
CA PRO A 64 -6.19 -8.56 -14.12
C PRO A 64 -5.90 -10.04 -13.91
N GLY A 65 -4.69 -10.50 -14.24
CA GLY A 65 -4.27 -11.89 -14.07
C GLY A 65 -4.17 -12.27 -12.59
N GLU A 66 -3.61 -11.38 -11.78
CA GLU A 66 -3.52 -11.55 -10.33
C GLU A 66 -4.92 -11.58 -9.69
N ILE A 67 -5.80 -10.67 -10.08
CA ILE A 67 -7.18 -10.60 -9.58
C ILE A 67 -7.93 -11.90 -9.90
N ALA A 68 -7.80 -12.40 -11.14
CA ALA A 68 -8.39 -13.66 -11.53
C ALA A 68 -7.85 -14.83 -10.69
N TRP A 69 -6.55 -14.88 -10.47
CA TRP A 69 -5.91 -15.90 -9.65
C TRP A 69 -6.37 -15.86 -8.18
N VAL A 70 -6.48 -14.66 -7.60
CA VAL A 70 -7.05 -14.51 -6.25
C VAL A 70 -8.50 -15.00 -6.21
N LYS A 71 -9.30 -14.72 -7.24
CA LYS A 71 -10.68 -15.21 -7.33
C LYS A 71 -10.77 -16.74 -7.42
N GLU A 72 -9.81 -17.37 -8.08
CA GLU A 72 -9.70 -18.85 -8.11
C GLU A 72 -9.36 -19.42 -6.73
N LEU A 73 -8.41 -18.80 -6.02
CA LEU A 73 -7.98 -19.24 -4.69
C LEU A 73 -9.01 -18.90 -3.59
N CYS A 74 -9.71 -17.80 -3.73
CA CYS A 74 -10.69 -17.28 -2.79
C CYS A 74 -12.07 -17.11 -3.47
N PRO A 75 -12.74 -18.20 -3.91
CA PRO A 75 -13.99 -18.10 -4.68
C PRO A 75 -15.14 -17.44 -3.91
N TRP A 76 -15.05 -17.39 -2.60
CA TRP A 76 -15.97 -16.75 -1.68
C TRP A 76 -15.83 -15.22 -1.63
N SER A 77 -14.69 -14.65 -2.06
CA SER A 77 -14.46 -13.20 -2.04
C SER A 77 -15.30 -12.50 -3.12
N GLU A 78 -15.80 -11.31 -2.85
CA GLU A 78 -16.47 -10.46 -3.85
C GLU A 78 -15.44 -9.69 -4.68
N PHE A 79 -14.38 -9.22 -4.02
CA PHE A 79 -13.22 -8.52 -4.61
C PHE A 79 -11.92 -8.93 -3.89
N TYR A 80 -10.79 -8.48 -4.39
CA TYR A 80 -9.49 -8.93 -3.86
C TYR A 80 -9.29 -8.58 -2.37
N GLY A 81 -9.69 -7.38 -1.97
CA GLY A 81 -9.53 -6.92 -0.57
C GLY A 81 -10.22 -7.83 0.46
N ASP A 82 -11.31 -8.52 0.09
CA ASP A 82 -11.97 -9.50 0.95
C ASP A 82 -11.04 -10.62 1.39
N ALA A 83 -10.07 -11.00 0.53
CA ALA A 83 -9.10 -12.03 0.84
C ALA A 83 -8.18 -11.66 2.01
N TYR A 84 -8.01 -10.37 2.29
CA TYR A 84 -7.31 -9.88 3.48
C TYR A 84 -8.27 -9.60 4.64
N ASP A 85 -9.45 -9.02 4.34
CA ASP A 85 -10.42 -8.61 5.37
C ASP A 85 -10.98 -9.81 6.15
N LYS A 86 -11.18 -10.95 5.49
CA LYS A 86 -11.56 -12.22 6.12
C LYS A 86 -10.68 -12.58 7.31
N PHE A 87 -9.38 -12.32 7.20
CA PHE A 87 -8.40 -12.58 8.27
C PHE A 87 -8.20 -11.38 9.20
N GLY A 88 -8.94 -10.28 9.00
CA GLY A 88 -8.77 -9.04 9.76
C GLY A 88 -7.44 -8.32 9.49
N LEU A 89 -6.85 -8.53 8.31
CA LEU A 89 -5.57 -7.96 7.86
C LEU A 89 -5.77 -6.83 6.82
N PHE A 90 -6.91 -6.12 6.87
CA PHE A 90 -7.26 -5.06 5.91
C PHE A 90 -7.61 -3.75 6.60
N GLY A 91 -6.70 -3.21 7.43
CA GLY A 91 -6.94 -1.97 8.18
C GLY A 91 -7.71 -2.20 9.48
N GLY A 92 -8.45 -1.20 9.92
CA GLY A 92 -9.12 -1.19 11.23
C GLY A 92 -8.16 -0.80 12.35
N ASP A 93 -8.02 -1.64 13.39
CA ASP A 93 -7.21 -1.32 14.58
C ASP A 93 -5.71 -1.16 14.29
N CYS A 94 -5.21 -1.80 13.23
CA CYS A 94 -3.81 -1.71 12.82
C CYS A 94 -3.69 -1.06 11.44
N PRO A 95 -2.84 -0.03 11.26
CA PRO A 95 -2.65 0.61 9.97
C PRO A 95 -2.22 -0.40 8.90
N THR A 96 -2.83 -0.32 7.73
CA THR A 96 -2.51 -1.18 6.59
C THR A 96 -2.26 -0.32 5.35
N VAL A 97 -1.21 -0.64 4.60
CA VAL A 97 -0.93 -0.03 3.29
C VAL A 97 -0.90 -1.10 2.21
N MET A 98 -1.62 -0.81 1.13
CA MET A 98 -1.72 -1.68 -0.03
C MET A 98 -1.06 -1.03 -1.24
N ALA A 99 -0.10 -1.74 -1.83
CA ALA A 99 0.58 -1.28 -3.03
C ALA A 99 -0.29 -1.45 -4.27
N HIS A 100 -0.07 -0.57 -5.24
CA HIS A 100 -0.63 -0.53 -6.60
C HIS A 100 -2.10 -0.12 -6.67
N CYS A 101 -3.03 -0.96 -6.25
CA CYS A 101 -4.49 -0.70 -6.31
C CYS A 101 -4.95 -0.22 -7.71
N VAL A 102 -4.40 -0.80 -8.80
CA VAL A 102 -4.65 -0.34 -10.17
C VAL A 102 -6.09 -0.55 -10.59
N TYR A 103 -6.69 -1.66 -10.13
CA TYR A 103 -8.02 -2.11 -10.52
C TYR A 103 -9.02 -2.19 -9.36
N SER A 104 -8.75 -1.50 -8.24
CA SER A 104 -9.68 -1.46 -7.13
C SER A 104 -11.04 -0.87 -7.55
N GLY A 105 -12.09 -1.68 -7.44
CA GLY A 105 -13.47 -1.31 -7.75
C GLY A 105 -14.14 -0.48 -6.65
N LYS A 106 -15.42 -0.11 -6.84
CA LYS A 106 -16.15 0.73 -5.90
C LYS A 106 -16.29 0.09 -4.52
N GLU A 107 -16.62 -1.18 -4.49
CA GLU A 107 -16.83 -1.95 -3.25
C GLU A 107 -15.52 -2.08 -2.47
N GLU A 108 -14.43 -2.38 -3.17
CA GLU A 108 -13.09 -2.43 -2.56
C GLU A 108 -12.65 -1.06 -2.03
N MET A 109 -12.86 0.02 -2.80
CA MET A 109 -12.58 1.39 -2.34
C MET A 109 -13.42 1.77 -1.11
N ALA A 110 -14.69 1.37 -1.07
CA ALA A 110 -15.57 1.63 0.07
C ALA A 110 -15.06 0.93 1.33
N LEU A 111 -14.64 -0.33 1.21
CA LEU A 111 -14.03 -1.07 2.31
C LEU A 111 -12.68 -0.46 2.75
N MET A 112 -11.83 -0.08 1.78
CA MET A 112 -10.57 0.62 2.08
C MET A 112 -10.79 1.89 2.87
N LYS A 113 -11.79 2.69 2.49
CA LYS A 113 -12.17 3.93 3.19
C LYS A 113 -12.69 3.64 4.60
N GLU A 114 -13.60 2.69 4.74
CA GLU A 114 -14.16 2.28 6.04
C GLU A 114 -13.07 1.81 7.01
N LYS A 115 -12.12 1.02 6.52
CA LYS A 115 -11.04 0.43 7.32
C LYS A 115 -9.81 1.33 7.47
N GLY A 116 -9.78 2.48 6.82
CA GLY A 116 -8.63 3.40 6.83
C GLY A 116 -7.39 2.84 6.14
N VAL A 117 -7.56 2.03 5.10
CA VAL A 117 -6.46 1.44 4.33
C VAL A 117 -5.78 2.52 3.49
N PHE A 118 -4.44 2.55 3.53
CA PHE A 118 -3.61 3.42 2.70
C PHE A 118 -3.30 2.78 1.36
N VAL A 119 -3.24 3.59 0.31
CA VAL A 119 -2.75 3.20 -1.02
C VAL A 119 -1.31 3.67 -1.17
N ALA A 120 -0.40 2.77 -1.54
CA ALA A 120 0.92 3.13 -2.06
C ALA A 120 0.86 3.11 -3.59
N HIS A 121 0.74 4.29 -4.20
CA HIS A 121 0.71 4.41 -5.65
C HIS A 121 2.12 4.33 -6.23
N CYS A 122 2.38 3.31 -7.06
CA CYS A 122 3.67 3.00 -7.67
C CYS A 122 3.62 3.21 -9.20
N PRO A 123 3.59 4.47 -9.69
CA PRO A 123 3.25 4.76 -11.10
C PRO A 123 4.25 4.18 -12.10
N GLU A 124 5.54 4.21 -11.79
CA GLU A 124 6.58 3.70 -12.67
C GLU A 124 6.54 2.18 -12.76
N SER A 125 6.49 1.49 -11.62
CA SER A 125 6.36 0.04 -11.57
C SER A 125 5.13 -0.45 -12.31
N ASN A 126 3.96 0.17 -12.07
CA ASN A 126 2.73 -0.17 -12.76
C ASN A 126 2.86 -0.08 -14.28
N THR A 127 3.67 0.87 -14.78
CA THR A 127 3.95 1.03 -16.20
C THR A 127 4.95 -0.01 -16.70
N ASN A 128 6.07 -0.19 -16.00
CA ASN A 128 7.13 -1.11 -16.38
C ASN A 128 6.66 -2.58 -16.40
N LEU A 129 5.82 -2.96 -15.46
CA LEU A 129 5.26 -4.31 -15.36
C LEU A 129 3.97 -4.50 -16.17
N SER A 130 3.54 -3.45 -16.90
CA SER A 130 2.29 -3.48 -17.67
C SER A 130 1.05 -3.75 -16.82
N SER A 131 1.08 -3.39 -15.54
CA SER A 131 -0.04 -3.55 -14.62
C SER A 131 -1.21 -2.63 -15.02
N GLY A 132 -0.92 -1.37 -15.42
CA GLY A 132 -1.91 -0.42 -15.86
C GLY A 132 -1.77 0.96 -15.22
N VAL A 133 -2.84 1.76 -15.24
CA VAL A 133 -2.87 3.10 -14.68
C VAL A 133 -3.92 3.19 -13.57
N ALA A 134 -3.50 3.35 -12.33
CA ALA A 134 -4.39 3.47 -11.18
C ALA A 134 -5.26 4.73 -11.23
N PRO A 135 -6.55 4.68 -10.80
CA PRO A 135 -7.47 5.82 -10.81
C PRO A 135 -7.26 6.75 -9.62
N VAL A 136 -6.02 7.24 -9.41
CA VAL A 136 -5.61 7.98 -8.21
C VAL A 136 -6.47 9.23 -7.97
N ARG A 137 -6.89 9.93 -9.04
CA ARG A 137 -7.83 11.06 -8.92
C ARG A 137 -9.08 10.63 -8.17
N ARG A 138 -9.67 9.49 -8.52
CA ARG A 138 -10.86 8.96 -7.86
C ARG A 138 -10.59 8.64 -6.39
N TYR A 139 -9.43 8.07 -6.07
CA TYR A 139 -9.05 7.79 -4.68
C TYR A 139 -9.01 9.05 -3.82
N LEU A 140 -8.40 10.13 -4.35
CA LEU A 140 -8.35 11.41 -3.66
C LEU A 140 -9.74 12.03 -3.49
N GLU A 141 -10.59 12.00 -4.54
CA GLU A 141 -11.97 12.52 -4.51
C GLU A 141 -12.86 11.74 -3.53
N GLU A 142 -12.68 10.43 -3.43
CA GLU A 142 -13.37 9.58 -2.45
C GLU A 142 -12.80 9.71 -1.03
N GLY A 143 -11.68 10.40 -0.86
CA GLY A 143 -11.05 10.65 0.43
C GLY A 143 -10.25 9.48 0.98
N LEU A 144 -9.72 8.60 0.12
CA LEU A 144 -8.77 7.58 0.53
C LEU A 144 -7.41 8.19 0.84
N HIS A 145 -6.67 7.54 1.73
CA HIS A 145 -5.27 7.88 1.99
C HIS A 145 -4.37 7.37 0.88
N VAL A 146 -3.65 8.26 0.21
CA VAL A 146 -2.75 7.90 -0.88
C VAL A 146 -1.36 8.47 -0.62
N GLY A 147 -0.36 7.59 -0.65
CA GLY A 147 1.06 7.95 -0.70
C GLY A 147 1.70 7.51 -2.01
N LEU A 148 2.91 7.97 -2.29
CA LEU A 148 3.72 7.51 -3.42
C LEU A 148 4.69 6.42 -2.97
N GLY A 149 4.89 5.42 -3.83
CA GLY A 149 5.92 4.39 -3.72
C GLY A 149 6.78 4.33 -4.96
N SER A 150 8.05 4.00 -4.79
CA SER A 150 8.98 3.76 -5.90
C SER A 150 8.90 2.33 -6.43
N ASP A 151 8.62 1.39 -5.53
CA ASP A 151 8.60 -0.05 -5.82
C ASP A 151 9.87 -0.52 -6.58
N VAL A 152 11.03 -0.11 -6.10
CA VAL A 152 12.32 -0.59 -6.61
C VAL A 152 12.48 -2.10 -6.31
N ALA A 153 12.70 -2.99 -7.32
CA ALA A 153 13.12 -2.74 -8.70
C ALA A 153 12.03 -2.94 -9.76
N GLY A 154 10.72 -2.87 -9.47
CA GLY A 154 9.67 -2.67 -10.46
C GLY A 154 9.74 -1.24 -11.02
N GLY A 155 9.92 -0.25 -10.13
CA GLY A 155 10.38 1.09 -10.48
C GLY A 155 11.91 1.15 -10.58
N SER A 156 12.43 2.13 -11.31
CA SER A 156 13.86 2.25 -11.65
C SER A 156 14.70 2.99 -10.61
N THR A 157 14.09 3.71 -9.68
CA THR A 157 14.77 4.59 -8.72
C THR A 157 13.96 4.79 -7.44
N GLU A 158 14.64 5.02 -6.31
CA GLU A 158 14.01 5.40 -5.03
C GLU A 158 13.65 6.90 -4.97
N ASN A 159 13.95 7.67 -6.00
CA ASN A 159 13.71 9.11 -6.03
C ASN A 159 12.22 9.43 -6.17
N LEU A 160 11.59 9.91 -5.10
CA LEU A 160 10.18 10.27 -5.10
C LEU A 160 9.83 11.47 -6.01
N PHE A 161 10.76 12.33 -6.38
CA PHE A 161 10.50 13.35 -7.42
C PHE A 161 10.25 12.71 -8.78
N THR A 162 10.96 11.60 -9.10
CA THR A 162 10.66 10.79 -10.27
C THR A 162 9.26 10.19 -10.16
N ALA A 163 8.90 9.58 -9.04
CA ALA A 163 7.57 9.02 -8.80
C ALA A 163 6.46 10.09 -8.93
N MET A 164 6.68 11.32 -8.42
CA MET A 164 5.76 12.45 -8.60
C MET A 164 5.53 12.77 -10.08
N SER A 165 6.61 12.88 -10.87
CA SER A 165 6.53 13.14 -12.30
C SER A 165 5.78 12.03 -13.02
N GLN A 166 6.09 10.78 -12.73
CA GLN A 166 5.43 9.61 -13.31
C GLN A 166 3.94 9.54 -12.93
N ALA A 167 3.58 9.87 -11.71
CA ALA A 167 2.17 9.91 -11.27
C ALA A 167 1.36 10.93 -12.08
N ILE A 168 1.90 12.14 -12.32
CA ILE A 168 1.25 13.15 -13.15
C ILE A 168 1.12 12.65 -14.59
N GLN A 169 2.18 12.07 -15.17
CA GLN A 169 2.17 11.57 -16.55
C GLN A 169 1.15 10.43 -16.70
N ALA A 170 1.17 9.46 -15.82
CA ALA A 170 0.21 8.35 -15.82
C ALA A 170 -1.24 8.85 -15.69
N SER A 171 -1.50 9.80 -14.79
CA SER A 171 -2.84 10.39 -14.64
C SER A 171 -3.34 11.11 -15.90
N LYS A 172 -2.45 11.77 -16.63
CA LYS A 172 -2.78 12.40 -17.94
C LYS A 172 -3.12 11.34 -19.00
N LEU A 173 -2.40 10.21 -19.02
CA LEU A 173 -2.70 9.11 -19.93
C LEU A 173 -4.06 8.49 -19.60
N ARG A 174 -4.34 8.25 -18.33
CA ARG A 174 -5.64 7.75 -17.91
C ARG A 174 -6.77 8.70 -18.31
N TRP A 175 -6.64 9.97 -17.99
CA TRP A 175 -7.62 11.00 -18.37
C TRP A 175 -7.89 11.01 -19.88
N ARG A 176 -6.83 10.95 -20.67
CA ARG A 176 -6.96 11.07 -22.15
C ARG A 176 -7.46 9.81 -22.81
N LEU A 177 -7.11 8.63 -22.29
CA LEU A 177 -7.29 7.36 -23.00
C LEU A 177 -8.35 6.44 -22.38
N GLN A 178 -8.68 6.63 -21.10
CA GLN A 178 -9.54 5.71 -20.38
C GLN A 178 -10.78 6.39 -19.77
N ASP A 179 -10.61 7.53 -19.09
CA ASP A 179 -11.67 8.17 -18.32
C ASP A 179 -11.44 9.68 -18.22
N ASP A 180 -12.10 10.45 -19.09
CA ASP A 180 -11.97 11.90 -19.16
C ASP A 180 -12.65 12.66 -18.01
N SER A 181 -13.40 11.97 -17.16
CA SER A 181 -13.95 12.52 -15.91
C SER A 181 -12.88 12.66 -14.83
N LEU A 182 -11.82 11.84 -14.86
CA LEU A 182 -10.74 11.82 -13.87
C LEU A 182 -9.62 12.78 -14.25
N LYS A 183 -9.75 14.05 -13.89
CA LYS A 183 -8.75 15.09 -14.19
C LYS A 183 -7.34 14.67 -13.76
N PRO A 184 -6.29 15.09 -14.53
CA PRO A 184 -4.90 14.82 -14.17
C PRO A 184 -4.54 15.33 -12.78
N LEU A 185 -3.58 14.65 -12.14
CA LEU A 185 -2.99 15.09 -10.88
C LEU A 185 -2.18 16.37 -11.08
N THR A 186 -2.17 17.24 -10.05
CA THR A 186 -1.36 18.46 -10.02
C THR A 186 -0.04 18.23 -9.28
N ALA A 187 0.90 19.17 -9.39
CA ALA A 187 2.18 19.14 -8.70
C ALA A 187 1.98 19.16 -7.16
N GLU A 188 1.04 19.97 -6.69
CA GLU A 188 0.72 20.08 -5.26
C GLU A 188 0.17 18.75 -4.70
N GLU A 189 -0.71 18.09 -5.44
CA GLU A 189 -1.28 16.81 -5.03
C GLU A 189 -0.25 15.71 -4.94
N VAL A 190 0.62 15.56 -5.94
CA VAL A 190 1.67 14.53 -5.87
C VAL A 190 2.74 14.86 -4.84
N PHE A 191 3.02 16.13 -4.59
CA PHE A 191 3.90 16.55 -3.49
C PHE A 191 3.29 16.20 -2.13
N TYR A 192 1.99 16.44 -1.95
CA TYR A 192 1.27 16.02 -0.75
C TYR A 192 1.34 14.49 -0.57
N MET A 193 1.12 13.71 -1.62
CA MET A 193 1.22 12.24 -1.59
C MET A 193 2.64 11.77 -1.24
N ALA A 194 3.67 12.46 -1.73
CA ALA A 194 5.07 12.13 -1.46
C ALA A 194 5.55 12.54 -0.06
N SER A 195 4.78 13.38 0.65
CA SER A 195 5.15 13.94 1.94
C SER A 195 4.08 13.65 3.01
N LYS A 196 3.23 14.61 3.33
CA LYS A 196 2.22 14.53 4.40
C LYS A 196 1.21 13.41 4.18
N GLY A 197 0.78 13.16 2.94
CA GLY A 197 -0.18 12.12 2.60
C GLY A 197 0.35 10.71 2.90
N GLY A 198 1.55 10.39 2.40
CA GLY A 198 2.22 9.12 2.70
C GLY A 198 2.70 9.05 4.15
N GLY A 199 3.20 10.16 4.69
CA GLY A 199 3.67 10.28 6.06
C GLY A 199 2.58 10.01 7.11
N ALA A 200 1.33 10.28 6.79
CA ALA A 200 0.19 10.03 7.68
C ALA A 200 0.07 8.54 8.12
N PHE A 201 0.60 7.61 7.34
CA PHE A 201 0.69 6.20 7.73
C PHE A 201 1.50 6.01 9.02
N PHE A 202 2.54 6.81 9.21
CA PHE A 202 3.41 6.78 10.38
C PHE A 202 2.96 7.74 11.50
N GLY A 203 1.85 8.43 11.30
CA GLY A 203 1.32 9.43 12.23
C GLY A 203 1.63 10.85 11.79
N LYS A 204 2.28 11.64 12.66
CA LYS A 204 2.63 13.05 12.37
C LYS A 204 4.00 13.15 11.70
N THR A 205 4.10 12.69 10.44
CA THR A 205 5.31 12.70 9.61
C THR A 205 5.02 13.39 8.27
N GLY A 206 6.05 13.94 7.64
CA GLY A 206 5.96 14.53 6.29
C GLY A 206 5.41 15.97 6.24
N SER A 207 5.45 16.72 7.34
CA SER A 207 5.07 18.13 7.40
C SER A 207 5.95 18.89 8.39
N PHE A 208 6.10 20.21 8.19
CA PHE A 208 6.75 21.13 9.11
C PHE A 208 5.77 21.81 10.09
N GLU A 209 4.55 21.31 10.18
CA GLU A 209 3.56 21.84 11.12
C GLU A 209 3.97 21.55 12.58
N PRO A 210 3.59 22.41 13.55
CA PRO A 210 3.88 22.16 14.95
C PRO A 210 3.33 20.80 15.43
N GLY A 211 4.20 20.02 16.08
CA GLY A 211 3.87 18.69 16.61
C GLY A 211 4.07 17.54 15.62
N TYR A 212 4.61 17.82 14.43
CA TYR A 212 5.11 16.79 13.52
C TYR A 212 6.55 16.42 13.83
N GLU A 213 6.93 15.17 13.53
CA GLU A 213 8.33 14.74 13.51
C GLU A 213 9.09 15.54 12.45
N PHE A 214 10.29 16.01 12.81
CA PHE A 214 11.09 16.81 11.88
C PHE A 214 11.89 15.89 10.95
N ASP A 215 11.36 15.70 9.74
CA ASP A 215 12.02 15.02 8.63
C ASP A 215 12.20 16.01 7.49
N ALA A 216 13.44 16.19 7.03
CA ALA A 216 13.77 17.16 6.00
C ALA A 216 14.84 16.65 5.04
N VAL A 217 14.71 17.01 3.78
CA VAL A 217 15.72 16.82 2.74
C VAL A 217 16.17 18.21 2.27
N ILE A 218 17.49 18.44 2.23
CA ILE A 218 18.08 19.63 1.64
C ILE A 218 18.40 19.32 0.19
N ILE A 219 17.95 20.17 -0.70
CA ILE A 219 18.16 20.04 -2.16
C ILE A 219 18.97 21.26 -2.59
N ASP A 220 20.11 21.04 -3.24
CA ASP A 220 20.98 22.06 -3.85
C ASP A 220 20.99 21.94 -5.40
#